data_3d7cb282816be29e7e884240dbd8bb61
#
_entry.id   3d7cb282816be29e7e884240dbd8bb61
#
_cell.length_a   1.000
_cell.length_b   1.000
_cell.length_c   1.000
_cell.angle_alpha   90.00
_cell.angle_beta   90.00
_cell.angle_gamma   90.00
#
_symmetry.space_group_name_H-M   'P 1'
#
loop_
_entity.id
_entity.type
_entity.pdbx_description
1 polymer ?
#
loop_
_entity_poly.entity_id
_entity_poly.type
_entity_poly.pdbx_seq_one_letter_code
_entity_poly.pdbx_strand_id
1 'polypeptide(L)'
;MKIAIVGAGIVGSTAAYYLSKEKGVEVTVFDHGLGQATKAAAGIISPWFSKRRNKAWYRMARLGADFYQDLVSDLEKDGYDTSFYDQSGVALLKKDDSKLDALYQHAETRLEESPIIGELSIKNAEDLPEFTGFDHYLYASGG
;
A
#
# COMPACT_ATOMS: atom_id res chain seq x y z
N MET A 1 18.58 25.05 -8.55
CA MET A 1 19.39 23.90 -8.08
C MET A 1 19.16 22.75 -9.05
N LYS A 2 20.21 21.97 -9.40
CA LYS A 2 20.05 20.77 -10.24
C LYS A 2 20.13 19.52 -9.37
N ILE A 3 19.17 18.62 -9.52
CA ILE A 3 19.08 17.37 -8.76
C ILE A 3 19.05 16.19 -9.73
N ALA A 4 19.90 15.21 -9.51
CA ALA A 4 19.89 13.93 -10.22
C ALA A 4 19.31 12.85 -9.30
N ILE A 5 18.33 12.11 -9.82
CA ILE A 5 17.72 10.96 -9.13
C ILE A 5 18.09 9.70 -9.92
N VAL A 6 18.62 8.69 -9.22
CA VAL A 6 18.96 7.41 -9.82
C VAL A 6 17.92 6.37 -9.41
N GLY A 7 17.20 5.86 -10.40
CA GLY A 7 16.09 4.91 -10.25
C GLY A 7 14.71 5.57 -10.35
N ALA A 8 13.89 5.12 -11.30
CA ALA A 8 12.52 5.56 -11.53
C ALA A 8 11.48 4.57 -10.95
N GLY A 9 11.81 3.87 -9.86
CA GLY A 9 10.84 3.14 -9.05
C GLY A 9 9.98 4.09 -8.23
N ILE A 10 9.05 3.56 -7.43
CA ILE A 10 8.09 4.37 -6.66
C ILE A 10 8.77 5.48 -5.84
N VAL A 11 9.89 5.19 -5.20
CA VAL A 11 10.62 6.18 -4.37
C VAL A 11 11.20 7.31 -5.22
N GLY A 12 11.92 6.96 -6.29
CA GLY A 12 12.57 7.95 -7.15
C GLY A 12 11.56 8.79 -7.93
N SER A 13 10.50 8.18 -8.46
CA SER A 13 9.44 8.88 -9.17
C SER A 13 8.67 9.83 -8.25
N THR A 14 8.32 9.40 -7.03
CA THR A 14 7.66 10.25 -6.04
C THR A 14 8.56 11.44 -5.65
N ALA A 15 9.84 11.19 -5.39
CA ALA A 15 10.80 12.26 -5.08
C ALA A 15 10.94 13.25 -6.26
N ALA A 16 11.02 12.75 -7.50
CA ALA A 16 11.09 13.58 -8.70
C ALA A 16 9.84 14.45 -8.84
N TYR A 17 8.66 13.87 -8.64
CA TYR A 17 7.39 14.58 -8.72
C TYR A 17 7.33 15.77 -7.76
N TYR A 18 7.59 15.56 -6.46
CA TYR A 18 7.53 16.66 -5.49
C TYR A 18 8.66 17.67 -5.69
N LEU A 19 9.89 17.23 -5.96
CA LEU A 19 11.02 18.13 -6.17
C LEU A 19 10.86 18.98 -7.44
N SER A 20 10.20 18.48 -8.47
CA SER A 20 9.94 19.24 -9.70
C SER A 20 8.98 20.41 -9.51
N LYS A 21 8.18 20.40 -8.43
CA LYS A 21 7.30 21.52 -8.05
C LYS A 21 8.02 22.65 -7.33
N GLU A 22 9.22 22.40 -6.85
CA GLU A 22 10.00 23.40 -6.11
C GLU A 22 10.56 24.47 -7.04
N LYS A 23 10.35 25.73 -6.71
CA LYS A 23 10.83 26.87 -7.51
C LYS A 23 12.35 26.88 -7.64
N GLY A 24 12.85 26.90 -8.86
CA GLY A 24 14.28 26.95 -9.16
C GLY A 24 15.00 25.60 -9.03
N VAL A 25 14.24 24.50 -8.98
CA VAL A 25 14.76 23.14 -9.01
C VAL A 25 14.56 22.55 -10.41
N GLU A 26 15.62 21.95 -10.95
CA GLU A 26 15.63 21.17 -12.18
C GLU A 26 15.95 19.73 -11.81
N VAL A 27 15.04 18.79 -12.09
CA VAL A 27 15.19 17.37 -11.75
C VAL A 27 15.46 16.57 -12.99
N THR A 28 16.47 15.70 -12.93
CA THR A 28 16.76 14.70 -13.96
C THR A 28 16.72 13.31 -13.33
N VAL A 29 15.91 12.41 -13.91
CA VAL A 29 15.81 11.02 -13.46
C VAL A 29 16.58 10.11 -14.41
N PHE A 30 17.45 9.27 -13.84
CA PHE A 30 18.20 8.25 -14.56
C PHE A 30 17.70 6.87 -14.16
N ASP A 31 17.27 6.07 -15.14
CA ASP A 31 16.86 4.68 -14.92
C ASP A 31 17.33 3.80 -16.08
N HIS A 32 17.84 2.63 -15.77
CA HIS A 32 18.35 1.70 -16.80
C HIS A 32 17.42 0.50 -17.01
N GLY A 33 16.26 0.48 -16.32
CA GLY A 33 15.23 -0.53 -16.49
C GLY A 33 15.53 -1.91 -15.87
N LEU A 34 16.63 -2.09 -15.14
CA LEU A 34 16.95 -3.32 -14.40
C LEU A 34 16.52 -3.21 -12.94
N GLY A 35 16.30 -4.35 -12.28
CA GLY A 35 15.95 -4.40 -10.84
C GLY A 35 14.60 -3.76 -10.51
N GLN A 36 13.62 -3.85 -11.39
CA GLN A 36 12.34 -3.14 -11.33
C GLN A 36 11.40 -3.67 -10.23
N ALA A 37 11.79 -3.53 -8.96
CA ALA A 37 11.02 -4.03 -7.82
C ALA A 37 9.58 -3.48 -7.79
N THR A 38 9.37 -2.21 -8.13
CA THR A 38 8.04 -1.60 -8.22
C THR A 38 7.16 -2.27 -9.27
N LYS A 39 7.72 -2.56 -10.45
CA LYS A 39 6.98 -3.23 -11.55
C LYS A 39 6.72 -4.71 -11.27
N ALA A 40 7.58 -5.36 -10.48
CA ALA A 40 7.45 -6.77 -10.12
C ALA A 40 6.66 -6.99 -8.81
N ALA A 41 6.27 -5.93 -8.12
CA ALA A 41 5.51 -6.01 -6.88
C ALA A 41 4.06 -6.45 -7.14
N ALA A 42 3.44 -7.06 -6.15
CA ALA A 42 2.01 -7.42 -6.20
C ALA A 42 1.07 -6.20 -6.23
N GLY A 43 1.58 -5.01 -5.91
CA GLY A 43 0.79 -3.78 -5.89
C GLY A 43 -0.17 -3.64 -4.71
N ILE A 44 -0.13 -4.56 -3.74
CA ILE A 44 -1.04 -4.56 -2.59
C ILE A 44 -0.46 -3.72 -1.46
N ILE A 45 -1.25 -2.77 -0.96
CA ILE A 45 -0.89 -1.90 0.18
C ILE A 45 -1.72 -2.30 1.39
N SER A 46 -1.17 -3.17 2.25
CA SER A 46 -1.83 -3.60 3.49
C SER A 46 -0.81 -3.97 4.58
N PRO A 47 0.04 -3.04 5.03
CA PRO A 47 1.14 -3.35 5.96
C PRO A 47 0.65 -3.77 7.35
N TRP A 48 -0.57 -3.42 7.72
CA TRP A 48 -1.17 -3.68 9.03
C TRP A 48 -1.41 -5.17 9.34
N PHE A 49 -1.41 -6.04 8.34
CA PHE A 49 -1.47 -7.49 8.55
C PHE A 49 -0.10 -8.16 8.74
N SER A 50 0.97 -7.40 8.61
CA SER A 50 2.32 -7.95 8.75
C SER A 50 2.64 -8.30 10.19
N LYS A 51 3.11 -9.55 10.42
CA LYS A 51 3.61 -10.04 11.71
C LYS A 51 5.12 -9.80 11.89
N ARG A 52 5.76 -8.97 11.06
CA ARG A 52 7.18 -8.62 11.22
C ARG A 52 7.42 -7.91 12.54
N ARG A 53 8.46 -8.35 13.27
CA ARG A 53 8.82 -7.79 14.59
C ARG A 53 9.56 -6.46 14.51
N ASN A 54 10.07 -6.08 13.35
CA ASN A 54 10.80 -4.83 13.17
C ASN A 54 9.84 -3.63 13.18
N LYS A 55 9.81 -2.92 14.29
CA LYS A 55 8.93 -1.76 14.48
C LYS A 55 9.25 -0.60 13.54
N ALA A 56 10.53 -0.37 13.24
CA ALA A 56 10.94 0.69 12.33
C ALA A 56 10.46 0.41 10.89
N TRP A 57 10.57 -0.85 10.45
CA TRP A 57 10.00 -1.28 9.18
C TRP A 57 8.49 -1.05 9.12
N TYR A 58 7.76 -1.50 10.16
CA TYR A 58 6.30 -1.33 10.21
C TYR A 58 5.89 0.14 10.17
N ARG A 59 6.54 0.99 10.99
CA ARG A 59 6.29 2.43 10.98
C ARG A 59 6.48 3.04 9.59
N MET A 60 7.56 2.67 8.90
CA MET A 60 7.86 3.18 7.56
C MET A 60 6.83 2.72 6.52
N ALA A 61 6.44 1.43 6.56
CA ALA A 61 5.46 0.87 5.65
C ALA A 61 4.07 1.49 5.89
N ARG A 62 3.68 1.72 7.15
CA ARG A 62 2.43 2.39 7.52
C ARG A 62 2.39 3.83 7.02
N LEU A 63 3.44 4.62 7.32
CA LEU A 63 3.52 6.00 6.85
C LEU A 63 3.49 6.08 5.32
N GLY A 64 4.07 5.10 4.62
CA GLY A 64 3.97 5.01 3.16
C GLY A 64 2.55 4.73 2.69
N ALA A 65 1.80 3.87 3.38
CA ALA A 65 0.39 3.61 3.07
C ALA A 65 -0.47 4.87 3.27
N ASP A 66 -0.30 5.55 4.40
CA ASP A 66 -1.01 6.80 4.70
C ASP A 66 -0.70 7.88 3.63
N PHE A 67 0.57 8.04 3.27
CA PHE A 67 1.04 9.02 2.27
C PHE A 67 0.52 8.72 0.85
N TYR A 68 0.19 7.47 0.55
CA TYR A 68 -0.28 7.10 -0.79
C TYR A 68 -1.57 7.82 -1.17
N GLN A 69 -2.47 8.06 -0.23
CA GLN A 69 -3.70 8.83 -0.46
C GLN A 69 -3.40 10.28 -0.84
N ASP A 70 -2.45 10.91 -0.12
CA ASP A 70 -2.02 12.28 -0.43
C ASP A 70 -1.36 12.34 -1.81
N LEU A 71 -0.48 11.39 -2.13
CA LEU A 71 0.19 11.32 -3.42
C LEU A 71 -0.82 11.19 -4.58
N VAL A 72 -1.79 10.30 -4.47
CA VAL A 72 -2.82 10.09 -5.51
C VAL A 72 -3.66 11.36 -5.67
N SER A 73 -4.11 11.95 -4.55
CA SER A 73 -4.88 13.20 -4.57
C SER A 73 -4.10 14.36 -5.22
N ASP A 74 -2.80 14.45 -4.97
CA ASP A 74 -1.97 15.50 -5.57
C ASP A 74 -1.74 15.27 -7.07
N LEU A 75 -1.57 14.02 -7.49
CA LEU A 75 -1.49 13.66 -8.90
C LEU A 75 -2.79 14.01 -9.65
N GLU A 76 -3.94 13.70 -9.07
CA GLU A 76 -5.26 14.03 -9.64
C GLU A 76 -5.45 15.54 -9.80
N LYS A 77 -5.09 16.33 -8.77
CA LYS A 77 -5.15 17.80 -8.83
C LYS A 77 -4.26 18.37 -9.94
N ASP A 78 -3.15 17.73 -10.22
CA ASP A 78 -2.24 18.11 -11.30
C ASP A 78 -2.65 17.55 -12.68
N GLY A 79 -3.76 16.80 -12.77
CA GLY A 79 -4.32 16.28 -14.00
C GLY A 79 -3.67 15.01 -14.53
N TYR A 80 -2.95 14.28 -13.69
CA TYR A 80 -2.39 12.97 -14.05
C TYR A 80 -3.44 11.86 -13.93
N ASP A 81 -3.29 10.83 -14.74
CA ASP A 81 -4.07 9.61 -14.65
C ASP A 81 -3.67 8.81 -13.39
N THR A 82 -4.64 8.54 -12.53
CA THR A 82 -4.50 7.78 -11.28
C THR A 82 -5.17 6.41 -11.31
N SER A 83 -5.60 5.95 -12.48
CA SER A 83 -6.25 4.64 -12.69
C SER A 83 -5.40 3.44 -12.28
N PHE A 84 -4.12 3.65 -11.98
CA PHE A 84 -3.21 2.65 -11.42
C PHE A 84 -3.45 2.35 -9.93
N TYR A 85 -4.25 3.15 -9.25
CA TYR A 85 -4.56 3.03 -7.83
C TYR A 85 -6.05 2.89 -7.61
N ASP A 86 -6.45 1.88 -6.86
CA ASP A 86 -7.82 1.66 -6.43
C ASP A 86 -7.82 1.17 -4.98
N GLN A 87 -8.71 1.71 -4.16
CA GLN A 87 -8.91 1.29 -2.78
C GLN A 87 -10.11 0.34 -2.72
N SER A 88 -9.92 -0.87 -3.20
CA SER A 88 -10.96 -1.91 -3.28
C SER A 88 -11.12 -2.75 -2.01
N GLY A 89 -10.25 -2.53 -1.02
CA GLY A 89 -10.15 -3.35 0.15
C GLY A 89 -9.26 -4.59 -0.05
N VAL A 90 -9.01 -5.31 1.04
CA VAL A 90 -8.18 -6.51 1.02
C VAL A 90 -8.87 -7.67 1.73
N ALA A 91 -8.87 -8.84 1.09
CA ALA A 91 -9.34 -10.10 1.65
C ALA A 91 -8.16 -11.01 1.99
N LEU A 92 -8.08 -11.46 3.24
CA LEU A 92 -7.06 -12.43 3.68
C LEU A 92 -7.70 -13.77 3.96
N LEU A 93 -7.25 -14.77 3.24
CA LEU A 93 -7.72 -16.15 3.31
C LEU A 93 -6.79 -16.99 4.18
N LYS A 94 -7.35 -17.79 5.08
CA LYS A 94 -6.65 -18.80 5.87
C LYS A 94 -7.51 -20.04 5.98
N LYS A 95 -6.90 -21.22 5.85
CA LYS A 95 -7.59 -22.51 6.02
C LYS A 95 -7.99 -22.82 7.46
N ASP A 96 -7.49 -22.06 8.39
CA ASP A 96 -7.67 -22.23 9.84
C ASP A 96 -8.18 -20.90 10.39
N ASP A 97 -9.45 -20.88 10.79
CA ASP A 97 -10.15 -19.69 11.27
C ASP A 97 -9.47 -19.07 12.49
N SER A 98 -8.85 -19.88 13.34
CA SER A 98 -8.09 -19.34 14.48
C SER A 98 -6.95 -18.41 14.06
N LYS A 99 -6.44 -18.59 12.84
CA LYS A 99 -5.42 -17.70 12.25
C LYS A 99 -6.02 -16.41 11.69
N LEU A 100 -7.28 -16.45 11.25
CA LEU A 100 -8.03 -15.25 10.87
C LEU A 100 -8.31 -14.39 12.11
N ASP A 101 -8.80 -15.01 13.19
CA ASP A 101 -9.04 -14.32 14.45
C ASP A 101 -7.76 -13.66 14.97
N ALA A 102 -6.64 -14.37 14.94
CA ALA A 102 -5.34 -13.83 15.34
C ALA A 102 -4.85 -12.68 14.44
N LEU A 103 -5.24 -12.66 13.16
CA LEU A 103 -4.95 -11.55 12.25
C LEU A 103 -5.89 -10.38 12.49
N TYR A 104 -7.17 -10.64 12.73
CA TYR A 104 -8.16 -9.64 13.09
C TYR A 104 -7.72 -8.86 14.33
N GLN A 105 -7.47 -9.59 15.43
CA GLN A 105 -6.99 -8.99 16.69
C GLN A 105 -5.69 -8.19 16.47
N HIS A 106 -4.78 -8.70 15.66
CA HIS A 106 -3.54 -8.00 15.35
C HIS A 106 -3.78 -6.69 14.57
N ALA A 107 -4.66 -6.68 13.58
CA ALA A 107 -5.01 -5.49 12.82
C ALA A 107 -5.82 -4.50 13.68
N GLU A 108 -6.74 -5.01 14.51
CA GLU A 108 -7.55 -4.19 15.42
C GLU A 108 -6.69 -3.34 16.36
N THR A 109 -5.59 -3.89 16.90
CA THR A 109 -4.65 -3.10 17.72
C THR A 109 -3.95 -1.97 16.98
N ARG A 110 -4.07 -1.92 15.66
CA ARG A 110 -3.44 -0.91 14.78
C ARG A 110 -4.41 0.13 14.25
N LEU A 111 -5.71 -0.04 14.45
CA LEU A 111 -6.75 0.87 13.94
C LEU A 111 -6.55 2.31 14.43
N GLU A 112 -6.18 2.50 15.69
CA GLU A 112 -5.94 3.82 16.28
C GLU A 112 -4.78 4.56 15.57
N GLU A 113 -3.70 3.82 15.25
CA GLU A 113 -2.53 4.38 14.55
C GLU A 113 -2.69 4.45 13.03
N SER A 114 -3.63 3.67 12.46
CA SER A 114 -3.84 3.53 11.01
C SER A 114 -5.34 3.48 10.67
N PRO A 115 -6.05 4.60 10.75
CA PRO A 115 -7.48 4.65 10.39
C PRO A 115 -7.77 4.21 8.95
N ILE A 116 -6.77 4.29 8.06
CA ILE A 116 -6.84 3.83 6.67
C ILE A 116 -7.14 2.32 6.53
N ILE A 117 -6.95 1.52 7.58
CA ILE A 117 -7.37 0.10 7.61
C ILE A 117 -8.87 -0.01 7.31
N GLY A 118 -9.64 1.00 7.74
CA GLY A 118 -11.08 1.03 7.56
C GLY A 118 -11.81 0.00 8.41
N GLU A 119 -12.92 -0.50 7.89
CA GLU A 119 -13.72 -1.51 8.59
C GLU A 119 -13.05 -2.89 8.49
N LEU A 120 -12.93 -3.56 9.65
CA LEU A 120 -12.47 -4.94 9.74
C LEU A 120 -13.67 -5.86 9.99
N SER A 121 -13.79 -6.94 9.21
CA SER A 121 -14.84 -7.94 9.40
C SER A 121 -14.38 -9.33 8.95
N ILE A 122 -14.87 -10.38 9.62
CA ILE A 122 -14.74 -11.74 9.14
C ILE A 122 -16.02 -12.07 8.35
N LYS A 123 -15.85 -12.47 7.10
CA LYS A 123 -16.93 -12.75 6.15
C LYS A 123 -16.89 -14.21 5.71
N ASN A 124 -18.03 -14.70 5.22
CA ASN A 124 -18.14 -16.05 4.63
C ASN A 124 -17.42 -16.09 3.27
N ALA A 125 -16.61 -17.10 3.03
CA ALA A 125 -15.87 -17.27 1.77
C ALA A 125 -16.78 -17.66 0.58
N GLU A 126 -18.06 -17.95 0.79
CA GLU A 126 -19.05 -18.09 -0.27
C GLU A 126 -19.19 -16.82 -1.13
N ASP A 127 -18.85 -15.66 -0.57
CA ASP A 127 -18.82 -14.38 -1.29
C ASP A 127 -17.66 -14.29 -2.32
N LEU A 128 -16.70 -15.24 -2.25
CA LEU A 128 -15.51 -15.32 -3.11
C LEU A 128 -15.41 -16.70 -3.77
N PRO A 129 -16.34 -17.05 -4.69
CA PRO A 129 -16.49 -18.42 -5.21
C PRO A 129 -15.27 -18.96 -5.97
N GLU A 130 -14.37 -18.09 -6.44
CA GLU A 130 -13.11 -18.46 -7.07
C GLU A 130 -12.07 -19.02 -6.08
N PHE A 131 -12.25 -18.80 -4.77
CA PHE A 131 -11.32 -19.28 -3.73
C PHE A 131 -11.91 -20.44 -2.96
N THR A 132 -11.79 -21.65 -3.50
CA THR A 132 -12.31 -22.88 -2.87
C THR A 132 -11.44 -23.38 -1.72
N GLY A 133 -12.06 -24.03 -0.73
CA GLY A 133 -11.36 -24.64 0.42
C GLY A 133 -11.03 -23.66 1.56
N PHE A 134 -11.81 -22.59 1.64
CA PHE A 134 -11.83 -21.66 2.76
C PHE A 134 -13.29 -21.51 3.23
N ASP A 135 -13.50 -21.41 4.54
CA ASP A 135 -14.83 -21.20 5.12
C ASP A 135 -15.08 -19.70 5.33
N HIS A 136 -14.03 -18.98 5.75
CA HIS A 136 -14.10 -17.54 6.01
C HIS A 136 -12.86 -16.79 5.48
N TYR A 137 -13.01 -15.49 5.39
CA TYR A 137 -11.89 -14.56 5.13
C TYR A 137 -11.97 -13.31 6.01
N LEU A 138 -10.83 -12.75 6.34
CA LEU A 138 -10.74 -11.44 6.99
C LEU A 138 -10.75 -10.36 5.90
N TYR A 139 -11.69 -9.44 5.99
CA TYR A 139 -11.80 -8.28 5.13
C TYR A 139 -11.41 -7.00 5.87
N ALA A 140 -10.66 -6.14 5.20
CA ALA A 140 -10.45 -4.76 5.60
C ALA A 140 -10.85 -3.86 4.43
N SER A 141 -11.65 -2.82 4.69
CA SER A 141 -12.17 -1.95 3.62
C SER A 141 -11.10 -0.99 3.07
N GLY A 142 -10.02 -0.78 3.81
CA GLY A 142 -8.84 -0.05 3.37
C GLY A 142 -7.78 -0.97 2.75
N GLY A 143 -7.11 -0.54 1.70
CA GLY A 143 -6.05 -1.28 1.03
C GLY A 143 -6.22 -1.38 -0.45
#